data_bdc92618ec737ff997592169ba5b8f41
#
_entry.id   bdc92618ec737ff997592169ba5b8f41
#
_cell.length_a   1.000
_cell.length_b   1.000
_cell.length_c   1.000
_cell.angle_alpha   90.00
_cell.angle_beta   90.00
_cell.angle_gamma   90.00
#
_symmetry.space_group_name_H-M   'P 1'
#
loop_
_entity.id
_entity.type
_entity.pdbx_description
1 polymer ?
#
loop_
_entity_poly.entity_id
_entity_poly.type
_entity_poly.pdbx_seq_one_letter_code
_entity_poly.pdbx_strand_id
1 'polypeptide(L)'
;MRFQRIVILGNGKIAVDCLYELLNYVDKTNIFVIESQYSPVSLLKKNCDKNNVRYFPANDVIATLSQAIVPKTLVISANNSVIIPSEICESNTVEIINFHYSFLPDYKGVNIPSWVIFNREESTGVTWHYVNAELDAGEIICQKKIILDETSVALQIVQKGMELGIQCFKEMMPQ
;
A
#
# COMPACT_ATOMS: atom_id res chain seq x y z
N MET A 1 20.71 6.04 -4.01
CA MET A 1 19.26 5.73 -3.91
C MET A 1 18.51 6.48 -5.01
N ARG A 2 17.55 5.84 -5.69
CA ARG A 2 16.74 6.47 -6.76
C ARG A 2 15.82 7.57 -6.22
N PHE A 3 15.30 7.40 -5.00
CA PHE A 3 14.37 8.33 -4.35
C PHE A 3 15.03 9.09 -3.20
N GLN A 4 14.69 10.37 -3.06
CA GLN A 4 15.14 11.23 -1.96
C GLN A 4 14.24 11.08 -0.73
N ARG A 5 12.97 10.71 -0.94
CA ARG A 5 11.97 10.50 0.10
C ARG A 5 11.08 9.32 -0.23
N ILE A 6 10.70 8.60 0.81
CA ILE A 6 9.68 7.56 0.71
C ILE A 6 8.54 7.92 1.67
N VAL A 7 7.31 7.91 1.15
CA VAL A 7 6.10 8.15 1.93
C VAL A 7 5.30 6.84 1.96
N ILE A 8 5.07 6.30 3.14
CA ILE A 8 4.08 5.23 3.32
C ILE A 8 2.74 5.93 3.60
N LEU A 9 1.76 5.72 2.74
CA LEU A 9 0.39 6.19 2.91
C LEU A 9 -0.52 4.97 3.12
N GLY A 10 -1.09 4.81 4.30
CA GLY A 10 -1.95 3.65 4.51
C GLY A 10 -2.22 3.31 5.96
N ASN A 11 -2.60 2.05 6.19
CA ASN A 11 -3.02 1.55 7.50
C ASN A 11 -2.64 0.09 7.74
N GLY A 12 -2.72 -0.29 9.01
CA GLY A 12 -2.69 -1.68 9.44
C GLY A 12 -1.37 -2.39 9.17
N LYS A 13 -1.47 -3.73 9.12
CA LYS A 13 -0.29 -4.60 9.09
C LYS A 13 0.57 -4.42 7.84
N ILE A 14 -0.02 -4.33 6.65
CA ILE A 14 0.75 -4.22 5.40
C ILE A 14 1.61 -2.94 5.36
N ALA A 15 1.08 -1.81 5.86
CA ALA A 15 1.85 -0.58 5.96
C ALA A 15 3.01 -0.69 6.97
N VAL A 16 2.78 -1.39 8.10
CA VAL A 16 3.83 -1.69 9.09
C VAL A 16 4.90 -2.62 8.50
N ASP A 17 4.51 -3.65 7.77
CA ASP A 17 5.45 -4.58 7.15
C ASP A 17 6.30 -3.88 6.07
N CYS A 18 5.70 -2.98 5.27
CA CYS A 18 6.45 -2.13 4.34
C CYS A 18 7.45 -1.22 5.07
N LEU A 19 7.05 -0.63 6.21
CA LEU A 19 7.96 0.18 7.02
C LEU A 19 9.17 -0.62 7.49
N TYR A 20 8.96 -1.82 8.05
CA TYR A 20 10.07 -2.64 8.51
C TYR A 20 10.99 -3.09 7.37
N GLU A 21 10.43 -3.39 6.21
CA GLU A 21 11.24 -3.75 5.05
C GLU A 21 12.10 -2.57 4.59
N LEU A 22 11.53 -1.36 4.50
CA LEU A 22 12.26 -0.16 4.11
C LEU A 22 13.39 0.20 5.07
N LEU A 23 13.22 -0.02 6.37
CA LEU A 23 14.25 0.26 7.38
C LEU A 23 15.53 -0.57 7.19
N ASN A 24 15.49 -1.64 6.38
CA ASN A 24 16.69 -2.41 6.02
C ASN A 24 17.56 -1.72 4.96
N TYR A 25 16.99 -0.80 4.17
CA TYR A 25 17.66 -0.23 2.98
C TYR A 25 17.69 1.30 2.98
N VAL A 26 16.81 1.94 3.75
CA VAL A 26 16.56 3.38 3.70
C VAL A 26 16.84 4.03 5.04
N ASP A 27 17.57 5.15 5.03
CA ASP A 27 17.68 5.95 6.25
C ASP A 27 16.29 6.42 6.70
N LYS A 28 15.97 6.16 7.96
CA LYS A 28 14.67 6.48 8.56
C LYS A 28 14.29 7.96 8.46
N THR A 29 15.27 8.86 8.34
CA THR A 29 15.03 10.31 8.16
C THR A 29 14.38 10.64 6.82
N ASN A 30 14.51 9.74 5.84
CA ASN A 30 13.90 9.84 4.52
C ASN A 30 12.56 9.11 4.41
N ILE A 31 12.12 8.42 5.47
CA ILE A 31 10.84 7.72 5.53
C ILE A 31 9.82 8.58 6.28
N PHE A 32 8.69 8.86 5.62
CA PHE A 32 7.56 9.57 6.19
C PHE A 32 6.36 8.62 6.16
N VAL A 33 5.60 8.56 7.25
CA VAL A 33 4.43 7.69 7.35
C VAL A 33 3.20 8.54 7.58
N ILE A 34 2.23 8.45 6.69
CA ILE A 34 0.93 9.13 6.77
C ILE A 34 -0.15 8.08 6.96
N GLU A 35 -0.81 8.09 8.10
CA GLU A 35 -1.94 7.21 8.34
C GLU A 35 -3.15 7.72 7.56
N SER A 36 -3.79 6.86 6.75
CA SER A 36 -4.88 7.28 5.86
C SER A 36 -6.26 7.15 6.48
N GLN A 37 -6.37 6.49 7.63
CA GLN A 37 -7.63 6.33 8.37
C GLN A 37 -7.38 6.39 9.87
N TYR A 38 -8.22 7.13 10.57
CA TYR A 38 -8.14 7.22 12.04
C TYR A 38 -8.29 5.85 12.70
N SER A 39 -7.41 5.56 13.65
CA SER A 39 -7.51 4.39 14.53
C SER A 39 -7.22 4.82 15.98
N PRO A 40 -8.10 4.49 16.95
CA PRO A 40 -7.85 4.82 18.36
C PRO A 40 -6.60 4.10 18.91
N VAL A 41 -6.23 2.96 18.30
CA VAL A 41 -5.01 2.22 18.61
C VAL A 41 -4.25 1.96 17.31
N SER A 42 -3.46 2.95 16.88
CA SER A 42 -2.68 2.83 15.65
C SER A 42 -1.45 1.95 15.84
N LEU A 43 -1.43 0.79 15.19
CA LEU A 43 -0.22 -0.05 15.09
C LEU A 43 0.88 0.69 14.33
N LEU A 44 0.51 1.45 13.31
CA LEU A 44 1.45 2.18 12.47
C LEU A 44 2.17 3.25 13.29
N LYS A 45 1.42 4.07 14.06
CA LYS A 45 2.00 5.05 14.99
C LYS A 45 2.96 4.40 15.98
N LYS A 46 2.52 3.33 16.66
CA LYS A 46 3.36 2.61 17.64
C LYS A 46 4.69 2.16 17.06
N ASN A 47 4.68 1.66 15.82
CA ASN A 47 5.90 1.18 15.17
C ASN A 47 6.78 2.35 14.67
N CYS A 48 6.19 3.45 14.24
CA CYS A 48 6.93 4.68 13.92
C CYS A 48 7.62 5.26 15.15
N ASP A 49 6.92 5.37 16.28
CA ASP A 49 7.49 5.86 17.55
C ASP A 49 8.67 4.97 17.99
N LYS A 50 8.50 3.64 17.96
CA LYS A 50 9.55 2.68 18.31
C LYS A 50 10.82 2.84 17.47
N ASN A 51 10.69 3.14 16.19
CA ASN A 51 11.80 3.24 15.26
C ASN A 51 12.28 4.69 15.02
N ASN A 52 11.67 5.67 15.68
CA ASN A 52 11.92 7.10 15.47
C ASN A 52 11.74 7.52 14.00
N VAL A 53 10.68 7.04 13.36
CA VAL A 53 10.25 7.40 12.01
C VAL A 53 9.19 8.50 12.11
N ARG A 54 9.24 9.45 11.19
CA ARG A 54 8.28 10.56 11.16
C ARG A 54 6.89 10.07 10.80
N TYR A 55 5.93 10.33 11.68
CA TYR A 55 4.55 9.91 11.56
C TYR A 55 3.60 11.11 11.53
N PHE A 56 2.56 11.01 10.69
CA PHE A 56 1.47 11.97 10.58
C PHE A 56 0.13 11.24 10.75
N PRO A 57 -0.74 11.70 11.65
CA PRO A 57 -2.06 11.11 11.85
C PRO A 57 -3.00 11.39 10.67
N ALA A 58 -4.10 10.63 10.59
CA ALA A 58 -5.14 10.73 9.55
C ALA A 58 -6.05 11.97 9.73
N ASN A 59 -5.46 13.16 9.70
CA ASN A 59 -6.22 14.40 9.72
C ASN A 59 -6.23 14.95 8.31
N ASP A 60 -5.81 15.91 7.82
CA ASP A 60 -5.80 16.32 6.42
C ASP A 60 -4.76 15.53 5.60
N VAL A 61 -5.14 14.31 5.19
CA VAL A 61 -4.23 13.35 4.55
C VAL A 61 -3.66 13.88 3.24
N ILE A 62 -4.49 14.50 2.40
CA ILE A 62 -4.06 14.99 1.08
C ILE A 62 -3.15 16.21 1.23
N ALA A 63 -3.48 17.17 2.10
CA ALA A 63 -2.60 18.31 2.35
C ALA A 63 -1.27 17.85 2.96
N THR A 64 -1.29 16.89 3.89
CA THR A 64 -0.08 16.32 4.47
C THR A 64 0.76 15.60 3.41
N LEU A 65 0.14 14.81 2.53
CA LEU A 65 0.82 14.16 1.42
C LEU A 65 1.46 15.18 0.48
N SER A 66 0.71 16.23 0.09
CA SER A 66 1.21 17.29 -0.79
C SER A 66 2.44 17.99 -0.20
N GLN A 67 2.44 18.27 1.11
CA GLN A 67 3.59 18.84 1.81
C GLN A 67 4.77 17.88 1.97
N ALA A 68 4.49 16.58 2.01
CA ALA A 68 5.54 15.57 2.12
C ALA A 68 6.27 15.31 0.79
N ILE A 69 5.62 15.58 -0.36
CA ILE A 69 6.21 15.35 -1.68
C ILE A 69 7.34 16.37 -1.94
N VAL A 70 8.48 15.85 -2.33
CA VAL A 70 9.64 16.59 -2.87
C VAL A 70 10.09 15.91 -4.17
N PRO A 71 10.96 16.51 -4.99
CA PRO A 71 11.48 15.82 -6.17
C PRO A 71 12.03 14.43 -5.84
N LYS A 72 11.69 13.43 -6.67
CA LYS A 72 12.05 12.03 -6.47
C LYS A 72 11.46 11.42 -5.18
N THR A 73 10.17 11.66 -4.92
CA THR A 73 9.43 10.94 -3.87
C THR A 73 8.82 9.66 -4.41
N LEU A 74 8.94 8.56 -3.66
CA LEU A 74 8.15 7.35 -3.83
C LEU A 74 7.02 7.35 -2.79
N VAL A 75 5.78 7.22 -3.22
CA VAL A 75 4.62 6.99 -2.34
C VAL A 75 4.23 5.52 -2.42
N ILE A 76 4.18 4.86 -1.28
CA ILE A 76 3.75 3.47 -1.11
C ILE A 76 2.36 3.50 -0.48
N SER A 77 1.34 3.31 -1.31
CA SER A 77 -0.06 3.22 -0.89
C SER A 77 -0.35 1.79 -0.44
N ALA A 78 -0.42 1.57 0.88
CA ALA A 78 -0.52 0.26 1.51
C ALA A 78 -1.76 0.16 2.41
N ASN A 79 -2.83 -0.44 1.90
CA ASN A 79 -4.15 -0.47 2.53
C ASN A 79 -4.66 0.96 2.81
N ASN A 80 -4.64 1.77 1.79
CA ASN A 80 -5.05 3.17 1.82
C ASN A 80 -6.51 3.31 1.39
N SER A 81 -7.28 4.11 2.12
CA SER A 81 -8.70 4.39 1.85
C SER A 81 -8.93 5.77 1.18
N VAL A 82 -7.87 6.55 0.99
CA VAL A 82 -7.96 7.91 0.44
C VAL A 82 -7.63 7.89 -1.05
N ILE A 83 -8.49 8.47 -1.87
CA ILE A 83 -8.22 8.67 -3.30
C ILE A 83 -7.18 9.78 -3.43
N ILE A 84 -6.06 9.47 -4.08
CA ILE A 84 -5.01 10.43 -4.38
C ILE A 84 -5.44 11.26 -5.59
N PRO A 85 -5.45 12.60 -5.52
CA PRO A 85 -5.84 13.46 -6.63
C PRO A 85 -4.98 13.25 -7.88
N SER A 86 -5.59 13.40 -9.06
CA SER A 86 -4.91 13.26 -10.37
C SER A 86 -3.69 14.15 -10.50
N GLU A 87 -3.74 15.37 -9.95
CA GLU A 87 -2.64 16.34 -9.99
C GLU A 87 -1.38 15.82 -9.28
N ILE A 88 -1.55 14.96 -8.25
CA ILE A 88 -0.44 14.30 -7.58
C ILE A 88 0.00 13.08 -8.41
N CYS A 89 -0.95 12.27 -8.89
CA CYS A 89 -0.64 11.05 -9.67
C CYS A 89 0.12 11.35 -10.97
N GLU A 90 -0.17 12.48 -11.61
CA GLU A 90 0.43 12.88 -12.89
C GLU A 90 1.70 13.74 -12.72
N SER A 91 2.11 14.00 -11.48
CA SER A 91 3.30 14.81 -11.20
C SER A 91 4.60 14.05 -11.53
N ASN A 92 5.48 14.68 -12.29
CA ASN A 92 6.81 14.15 -12.60
C ASN A 92 7.77 14.10 -11.38
N THR A 93 7.33 14.59 -10.22
CA THR A 93 8.15 14.63 -9.00
C THR A 93 7.92 13.44 -8.08
N VAL A 94 6.87 12.64 -8.34
CA VAL A 94 6.45 11.52 -7.51
C VAL A 94 6.19 10.27 -8.33
N GLU A 95 6.59 9.12 -7.81
CA GLU A 95 6.10 7.82 -8.25
C GLU A 95 5.20 7.26 -7.16
N ILE A 96 4.07 6.67 -7.54
CA ILE A 96 3.13 6.10 -6.59
C ILE A 96 2.89 4.65 -6.95
N ILE A 97 3.06 3.76 -5.99
CA ILE A 97 2.70 2.34 -6.11
C ILE A 97 1.60 2.02 -5.12
N ASN A 98 0.67 1.15 -5.51
CA ASN A 98 -0.47 0.77 -4.69
C ASN A 98 -0.55 -0.74 -4.50
N PHE A 99 -0.85 -1.15 -3.27
CA PHE A 99 -1.20 -2.52 -2.93
C PHE A 99 -2.71 -2.74 -3.06
N HIS A 100 -3.08 -3.70 -3.89
CA HIS A 100 -4.47 -4.04 -4.18
C HIS A 100 -4.77 -5.52 -3.90
N TYR A 101 -5.94 -5.79 -3.28
CA TYR A 101 -6.36 -7.15 -2.87
C TYR A 101 -7.07 -7.90 -4.00
N SER A 102 -6.59 -7.82 -5.24
CA SER A 102 -7.05 -8.67 -6.34
C SER A 102 -5.92 -9.05 -7.28
N PHE A 103 -6.21 -9.99 -8.15
CA PHE A 103 -5.37 -10.30 -9.31
C PHE A 103 -5.82 -9.42 -10.47
N LEU A 104 -5.32 -8.15 -10.51
CA LEU A 104 -5.70 -7.18 -11.54
C LEU A 104 -5.46 -7.75 -12.96
N PRO A 105 -6.29 -7.43 -13.95
CA PRO A 105 -7.30 -6.36 -13.95
C PRO A 105 -8.65 -6.73 -13.32
N ASP A 106 -8.81 -7.93 -12.78
CA ASP A 106 -10.05 -8.36 -12.17
C ASP A 106 -10.27 -7.66 -10.82
N TYR A 107 -11.52 -7.34 -10.51
CA TYR A 107 -11.92 -6.77 -9.22
C TYR A 107 -11.18 -5.48 -8.86
N LYS A 108 -11.30 -4.43 -9.67
CA LYS A 108 -10.92 -3.08 -9.29
C LYS A 108 -11.81 -2.54 -8.16
N GLY A 109 -11.30 -1.62 -7.34
CA GLY A 109 -12.06 -0.93 -6.31
C GLY A 109 -11.90 -1.53 -4.91
N VAL A 110 -13.00 -1.64 -4.14
CA VAL A 110 -12.96 -1.93 -2.70
C VAL A 110 -13.74 -3.20 -2.33
N ASN A 111 -13.50 -3.72 -1.11
CA ASN A 111 -14.18 -4.90 -0.54
C ASN A 111 -13.99 -6.19 -1.36
N ILE A 112 -12.92 -6.31 -2.10
CA ILE A 112 -12.64 -7.43 -3.02
C ILE A 112 -12.75 -8.79 -2.34
N PRO A 113 -12.15 -9.06 -1.15
CA PRO A 113 -12.25 -10.36 -0.51
C PRO A 113 -13.70 -10.82 -0.28
N SER A 114 -14.62 -9.88 -0.01
CA SER A 114 -16.04 -10.19 0.16
C SER A 114 -16.72 -10.49 -1.16
N TRP A 115 -16.42 -9.73 -2.21
CA TRP A 115 -16.99 -9.95 -3.54
C TRP A 115 -16.53 -11.26 -4.15
N VAL A 116 -15.25 -11.62 -3.99
CA VAL A 116 -14.67 -12.88 -4.48
C VAL A 116 -15.37 -14.09 -3.84
N ILE A 117 -15.63 -14.06 -2.53
CA ILE A 117 -16.39 -15.12 -1.84
C ILE A 117 -17.85 -15.14 -2.30
N PHE A 118 -18.50 -13.96 -2.38
CA PHE A 118 -19.88 -13.85 -2.82
C PHE A 118 -20.08 -14.43 -4.24
N ASN A 119 -19.15 -14.15 -5.15
CA ASN A 119 -19.19 -14.64 -6.53
C ASN A 119 -18.69 -16.08 -6.68
N ARG A 120 -18.24 -16.73 -5.60
CA ARG A 120 -17.69 -18.11 -5.60
C ARG A 120 -16.54 -18.29 -6.57
N GLU A 121 -15.63 -17.32 -6.59
CA GLU A 121 -14.43 -17.40 -7.42
C GLU A 121 -13.52 -18.54 -6.95
N GLU A 122 -12.89 -19.23 -7.90
CA GLU A 122 -11.92 -20.30 -7.62
C GLU A 122 -10.54 -19.77 -7.27
N SER A 123 -10.31 -18.47 -7.51
CA SER A 123 -9.05 -17.82 -7.21
C SER A 123 -9.19 -16.32 -7.14
N THR A 124 -8.24 -15.70 -6.45
CA THR A 124 -8.01 -14.25 -6.41
C THR A 124 -6.52 -13.97 -6.36
N GLY A 125 -6.11 -12.84 -5.82
CA GLY A 125 -4.69 -12.55 -5.64
C GLY A 125 -4.43 -11.23 -4.97
N VAL A 126 -3.19 -10.80 -5.12
CA VAL A 126 -2.72 -9.47 -4.74
C VAL A 126 -1.89 -8.89 -5.86
N THR A 127 -1.92 -7.58 -5.97
CA THR A 127 -1.19 -6.83 -6.98
C THR A 127 -0.53 -5.61 -6.37
N TRP A 128 0.75 -5.42 -6.67
CA TRP A 128 1.39 -4.10 -6.62
C TRP A 128 1.41 -3.52 -8.03
N HIS A 129 0.94 -2.30 -8.18
CA HIS A 129 0.89 -1.61 -9.47
C HIS A 129 1.21 -0.12 -9.31
N TYR A 130 1.64 0.53 -10.38
CA TYR A 130 1.75 1.98 -10.42
C TYR A 130 0.36 2.62 -10.37
N VAL A 131 0.26 3.78 -9.73
CA VAL A 131 -0.97 4.58 -9.69
C VAL A 131 -0.93 5.60 -10.82
N ASN A 132 -2.03 5.70 -11.57
CA ASN A 132 -2.29 6.72 -12.56
C ASN A 132 -3.67 7.36 -12.29
N ALA A 133 -4.17 8.20 -13.21
CA ALA A 133 -5.45 8.88 -13.06
C ALA A 133 -6.66 7.92 -13.09
N GLU A 134 -6.52 6.72 -13.66
CA GLU A 134 -7.58 5.71 -13.71
C GLU A 134 -7.45 4.75 -12.53
N LEU A 135 -8.57 4.47 -11.84
CA LEU A 135 -8.61 3.62 -10.65
C LEU A 135 -8.12 2.19 -10.98
N ASP A 136 -7.11 1.74 -10.22
CA ASP A 136 -6.52 0.39 -10.30
C ASP A 136 -6.20 -0.08 -11.72
N ALA A 137 -5.68 0.84 -12.57
CA ALA A 137 -5.42 0.59 -13.99
C ALA A 137 -3.95 0.86 -14.40
N GLY A 138 -3.09 1.19 -13.46
CA GLY A 138 -1.68 1.41 -13.73
C GLY A 138 -0.92 0.11 -14.02
N GLU A 139 0.30 0.27 -14.54
CA GLU A 139 1.19 -0.85 -14.88
C GLU A 139 1.45 -1.75 -13.66
N ILE A 140 1.32 -3.06 -13.88
CA ILE A 140 1.52 -4.08 -12.85
C ILE A 140 3.01 -4.27 -12.61
N ILE A 141 3.42 -4.25 -11.34
CA ILE A 141 4.81 -4.46 -10.92
C ILE A 141 5.02 -5.91 -10.46
N CYS A 142 4.14 -6.40 -9.60
CA CYS A 142 4.20 -7.74 -9.04
C CYS A 142 2.80 -8.24 -8.68
N GLN A 143 2.54 -9.51 -8.97
CA GLN A 143 1.28 -10.17 -8.61
C GLN A 143 1.54 -11.55 -8.02
N LYS A 144 0.67 -11.97 -7.09
CA LYS A 144 0.64 -13.35 -6.58
C LYS A 144 -0.79 -13.83 -6.49
N LYS A 145 -1.01 -15.08 -6.95
CA LYS A 145 -2.32 -15.70 -6.99
C LYS A 145 -2.64 -16.41 -5.67
N ILE A 146 -3.92 -16.41 -5.29
CA ILE A 146 -4.49 -17.14 -4.15
C ILE A 146 -5.54 -18.08 -4.72
N ILE A 147 -5.37 -19.37 -4.52
CA ILE A 147 -6.38 -20.38 -4.87
C ILE A 147 -7.40 -20.46 -3.73
N LEU A 148 -8.65 -20.54 -4.07
CA LEU A 148 -9.78 -20.61 -3.15
C LEU A 148 -10.49 -21.95 -3.28
N ASP A 149 -11.20 -22.32 -2.23
CA ASP A 149 -12.07 -23.48 -2.16
C ASP A 149 -13.41 -23.11 -1.49
N GLU A 150 -14.32 -24.09 -1.39
CA GLU A 150 -15.66 -23.87 -0.82
C GLU A 150 -15.65 -23.47 0.66
N THR A 151 -14.53 -23.66 1.36
CA THR A 151 -14.38 -23.32 2.79
C THR A 151 -13.71 -21.96 3.00
N SER A 152 -13.22 -21.35 1.93
CA SER A 152 -12.52 -20.08 1.98
C SER A 152 -13.40 -18.94 2.46
N VAL A 153 -12.88 -18.11 3.35
CA VAL A 153 -13.59 -16.93 3.86
C VAL A 153 -12.78 -15.65 3.64
N ALA A 154 -13.47 -14.52 3.57
CA ALA A 154 -12.84 -13.22 3.26
C ALA A 154 -11.66 -12.88 4.18
N LEU A 155 -11.73 -13.21 5.47
CA LEU A 155 -10.64 -12.97 6.42
C LEU A 155 -9.36 -13.72 6.06
N GLN A 156 -9.46 -14.98 5.61
CA GLN A 156 -8.31 -15.77 5.17
C GLN A 156 -7.67 -15.16 3.91
N ILE A 157 -8.50 -14.65 2.98
CA ILE A 157 -8.01 -13.94 1.79
C ILE A 157 -7.22 -12.69 2.21
N VAL A 158 -7.75 -11.90 3.16
CA VAL A 158 -7.04 -10.72 3.67
C VAL A 158 -5.70 -11.10 4.31
N GLN A 159 -5.68 -12.12 5.17
CA GLN A 159 -4.46 -12.58 5.84
C GLN A 159 -3.41 -13.09 4.83
N LYS A 160 -3.83 -13.98 3.92
CA LYS A 160 -2.96 -14.50 2.88
C LYS A 160 -2.49 -13.41 1.91
N GLY A 161 -3.39 -12.48 1.59
CA GLY A 161 -3.07 -11.33 0.75
C GLY A 161 -1.99 -10.44 1.36
N MET A 162 -2.04 -10.17 2.67
CA MET A 162 -0.97 -9.41 3.34
C MET A 162 0.39 -10.14 3.29
N GLU A 163 0.40 -11.47 3.52
CA GLU A 163 1.62 -12.27 3.42
C GLU A 163 2.22 -12.22 2.01
N LEU A 164 1.41 -12.43 0.99
CA LEU A 164 1.86 -12.40 -0.41
C LEU A 164 2.20 -10.98 -0.86
N GLY A 165 1.47 -9.97 -0.38
CA GLY A 165 1.73 -8.57 -0.66
C GLY A 165 3.10 -8.11 -0.17
N ILE A 166 3.50 -8.50 1.06
CA ILE A 166 4.84 -8.17 1.56
C ILE A 166 5.93 -9.00 0.88
N GLN A 167 5.65 -10.24 0.43
CA GLN A 167 6.58 -11.00 -0.40
C GLN A 167 6.83 -10.29 -1.73
N CYS A 168 5.78 -9.86 -2.45
CA CYS A 168 5.92 -9.04 -3.65
C CYS A 168 6.72 -7.77 -3.37
N PHE A 169 6.43 -7.08 -2.27
CA PHE A 169 7.12 -5.85 -1.92
C PHE A 169 8.63 -6.06 -1.76
N LYS A 170 9.03 -7.14 -1.09
CA LYS A 170 10.44 -7.52 -0.95
C LYS A 170 11.12 -7.84 -2.30
N GLU A 171 10.40 -8.52 -3.19
CA GLU A 171 10.91 -8.83 -4.53
C GLU A 171 11.12 -7.58 -5.40
N MET A 172 10.32 -6.53 -5.17
CA MET A 172 10.44 -5.25 -5.88
C MET A 172 11.54 -4.34 -5.34
N MET A 173 11.95 -4.51 -4.07
CA MET A 173 13.00 -3.70 -3.47
C MET A 173 14.36 -4.10 -4.06
N PRO A 174 15.27 -3.12 -4.33
CA PRO A 174 16.62 -3.42 -4.79
C PRO A 174 17.35 -4.32 -3.78
N GLN A 175 17.92 -5.41 -4.26
CA GLN A 175 18.89 -6.22 -3.49
C GLN A 175 20.23 -5.51 -3.43
#